data_d842906d0717a02aff8ecc54e3621fda
#
_entry.id   d842906d0717a02aff8ecc54e3621fda
#
_cell.length_a   1.000
_cell.length_b   1.000
_cell.length_c   1.000
_cell.angle_alpha   90.00
_cell.angle_beta   90.00
_cell.angle_gamma   90.00
#
_symmetry.space_group_name_H-M   'P 1'
#
loop_
_entity.id
_entity.type
_entity.pdbx_description
1 polymer ?
#
loop_
_entity_poly.entity_id
_entity_poly.type
_entity_poly.pdbx_seq_one_letter_code
_entity_poly.pdbx_strand_id
1 'polypeptide(L)'
;LSAEGVRARITALTNLLRAEPAVELMALDSRESFQPNKAYYQARLDKETVPALRNLLQQDLKHLDEIQFASASAREFLLILRPEGKAIPDEAGLRQMEKALCDHGISVRLAEEQDVKRLLAVYYQHDVTTDFFEDADGEEVVMTDGQ
;
A
#
# COMPACT_ATOMS: atom_id res chain seq x y z
N LEU A 1 -16.72 13.15 5.55
CA LEU A 1 -17.60 12.04 5.94
C LEU A 1 -18.71 12.58 6.82
N SER A 2 -19.99 12.24 6.50
CA SER A 2 -21.12 12.57 7.36
C SER A 2 -21.07 11.72 8.64
N ALA A 3 -21.69 12.19 9.73
CA ALA A 3 -21.80 11.43 10.97
C ALA A 3 -22.49 10.06 10.77
N GLU A 4 -23.44 10.00 9.85
CA GLU A 4 -24.14 8.76 9.45
C GLU A 4 -23.19 7.80 8.73
N GLY A 5 -22.37 8.27 7.80
CA GLY A 5 -21.35 7.48 7.12
C GLY A 5 -20.29 6.92 8.06
N VAL A 6 -19.90 7.68 9.09
CA VAL A 6 -18.98 7.18 10.13
C VAL A 6 -19.63 6.06 10.94
N ARG A 7 -20.89 6.24 11.37
CA ARG A 7 -21.63 5.20 12.10
C ARG A 7 -21.79 3.91 11.29
N ALA A 8 -22.12 4.02 10.01
CA ALA A 8 -22.23 2.86 9.11
C ALA A 8 -20.92 2.06 9.06
N ARG A 9 -19.77 2.73 8.92
CA ARG A 9 -18.44 2.08 8.91
C ARG A 9 -18.09 1.44 10.25
N ILE A 10 -18.38 2.10 11.37
CA ILE A 10 -18.19 1.51 12.69
C ILE A 10 -19.03 0.26 12.86
N THR A 11 -20.30 0.29 12.42
CA THR A 11 -21.20 -0.88 12.48
C THR A 11 -20.67 -2.02 11.61
N ALA A 12 -20.21 -1.73 10.39
CA ALA A 12 -19.61 -2.70 9.48
C ALA A 12 -18.39 -3.39 10.11
N LEU A 13 -17.47 -2.61 10.67
CA LEU A 13 -16.29 -3.13 11.34
C LEU A 13 -16.67 -3.97 12.58
N THR A 14 -17.63 -3.52 13.36
CA THR A 14 -18.10 -4.26 14.53
C THR A 14 -18.69 -5.61 14.14
N ASN A 15 -19.45 -5.68 13.04
CA ASN A 15 -20.02 -6.91 12.53
C ASN A 15 -18.92 -7.86 12.02
N LEU A 16 -17.92 -7.33 11.33
CA LEU A 16 -16.75 -8.11 10.90
C LEU A 16 -16.04 -8.75 12.10
N LEU A 17 -15.69 -7.95 13.12
CA LEU A 17 -14.98 -8.44 14.30
C LEU A 17 -15.79 -9.47 15.13
N ARG A 18 -17.12 -9.43 15.02
CA ARG A 18 -17.97 -10.45 15.63
C ARG A 18 -18.04 -11.75 14.82
N ALA A 19 -18.02 -11.63 13.50
CA ALA A 19 -18.10 -12.78 12.60
C ALA A 19 -16.76 -13.52 12.49
N GLU A 20 -15.66 -12.77 12.49
CA GLU A 20 -14.28 -13.26 12.33
C GLU A 20 -13.41 -12.80 13.50
N PRO A 21 -13.47 -13.47 14.65
CA PRO A 21 -12.71 -13.05 15.85
C PRO A 21 -11.17 -13.16 15.68
N ALA A 22 -10.72 -13.94 14.70
CA ALA A 22 -9.28 -14.09 14.39
C ALA A 22 -8.78 -13.09 13.34
N VAL A 23 -9.47 -11.96 13.14
CA VAL A 23 -9.01 -10.88 12.26
C VAL A 23 -8.05 -9.96 13.01
N GLU A 24 -6.93 -9.66 12.36
CA GLU A 24 -5.99 -8.64 12.81
C GLU A 24 -6.06 -7.44 11.87
N LEU A 25 -5.98 -6.25 12.43
CA LEU A 25 -5.85 -5.01 11.68
C LEU A 25 -4.43 -4.49 11.85
N MET A 26 -3.69 -4.44 10.75
CA MET A 26 -2.35 -3.86 10.72
C MET A 26 -2.38 -2.53 10.01
N ALA A 27 -1.77 -1.51 10.60
CA ALA A 27 -1.52 -0.21 9.97
C ALA A 27 -0.02 -0.12 9.67
N LEU A 28 0.31 0.15 8.42
CA LEU A 28 1.67 0.38 7.96
C LEU A 28 1.83 1.84 7.58
N ASP A 29 2.85 2.46 8.14
CA ASP A 29 3.27 3.78 7.72
C ASP A 29 4.53 3.63 6.84
N SER A 30 4.43 4.02 5.59
CA SER A 30 5.55 4.09 4.65
C SER A 30 5.73 5.52 4.16
N ARG A 31 6.84 5.79 3.48
CA ARG A 31 7.02 7.06 2.78
C ARG A 31 6.30 7.00 1.45
N GLU A 32 5.50 8.02 1.14
CA GLU A 32 4.88 8.14 -0.16
C GLU A 32 5.96 8.42 -1.23
N SER A 33 5.91 7.68 -2.32
CA SER A 33 6.79 7.90 -3.46
C SER A 33 6.12 8.78 -4.50
N PHE A 34 6.83 9.82 -4.90
CA PHE A 34 6.42 10.66 -6.02
C PHE A 34 7.19 10.34 -7.32
N GLN A 35 7.87 9.19 -7.38
CA GLN A 35 8.65 8.80 -8.56
C GLN A 35 7.83 8.71 -9.85
N PRO A 36 6.61 8.13 -9.89
CA PRO A 36 5.77 8.15 -11.07
C PRO A 36 5.43 9.58 -11.52
N ASN A 37 5.12 10.45 -10.57
CA ASN A 37 4.83 11.86 -10.84
C ASN A 37 6.06 12.57 -11.41
N LYS A 38 7.22 12.37 -10.81
CA LYS A 38 8.49 12.94 -11.29
C LYS A 38 8.82 12.45 -12.70
N ALA A 39 8.69 11.15 -12.97
CA ALA A 39 8.90 10.58 -14.29
C ALA A 39 7.96 11.20 -15.33
N TYR A 40 6.70 11.40 -14.99
CA TYR A 40 5.72 12.07 -15.86
C TYR A 40 6.12 13.52 -16.16
N TYR A 41 6.45 14.32 -15.15
CA TYR A 41 6.88 15.71 -15.35
C TYR A 41 8.19 15.80 -16.12
N GLN A 42 9.14 14.90 -15.85
CA GLN A 42 10.41 14.87 -16.60
C GLN A 42 10.18 14.53 -18.08
N ALA A 43 9.38 13.51 -18.40
CA ALA A 43 9.07 13.15 -19.75
C ALA A 43 8.33 14.28 -20.52
N ARG A 44 7.57 15.10 -19.81
CA ARG A 44 6.91 16.27 -20.37
C ARG A 44 7.89 17.43 -20.56
N LEU A 45 8.79 17.65 -19.62
CA LEU A 45 9.85 18.68 -19.70
C LEU A 45 10.77 18.46 -20.90
N ASP A 46 11.09 17.19 -21.20
CA ASP A 46 11.97 16.84 -22.32
C ASP A 46 11.34 17.17 -23.68
N LYS A 47 10.01 17.16 -23.77
CA LYS A 47 9.26 17.45 -24.99
C LYS A 47 8.79 18.90 -25.10
N GLU A 48 8.85 19.66 -24.01
CA GLU A 48 8.33 21.03 -23.98
C GLU A 48 9.33 21.99 -24.60
N THR A 49 8.85 22.85 -25.50
CA THR A 49 9.68 23.84 -26.21
C THR A 49 9.45 25.28 -25.71
N VAL A 50 8.33 25.53 -25.03
CA VAL A 50 7.99 26.86 -24.52
C VAL A 50 8.75 27.16 -23.24
N PRO A 51 9.63 28.19 -23.20
CA PRO A 51 10.49 28.43 -22.01
C PRO A 51 9.72 28.65 -20.72
N ALA A 52 8.57 29.33 -20.77
CA ALA A 52 7.73 29.56 -19.59
C ALA A 52 7.16 28.28 -19.02
N LEU A 53 6.71 27.36 -19.86
CA LEU A 53 6.18 26.05 -19.44
C LEU A 53 7.31 25.14 -18.92
N ARG A 54 8.48 25.18 -19.54
CA ARG A 54 9.66 24.47 -19.03
C ARG A 54 10.03 24.90 -17.61
N ASN A 55 10.01 26.20 -17.36
CA ASN A 55 10.31 26.74 -16.04
C ASN A 55 9.28 26.28 -14.99
N LEU A 56 7.99 26.27 -15.36
CA LEU A 56 6.92 25.78 -14.48
C LEU A 56 7.12 24.30 -14.15
N LEU A 57 7.35 23.44 -15.15
CA LEU A 57 7.60 22.01 -14.93
C LEU A 57 8.82 21.74 -14.06
N GLN A 58 9.88 22.55 -14.18
CA GLN A 58 11.05 22.47 -13.30
C GLN A 58 10.72 22.86 -11.86
N GLN A 59 9.87 23.87 -11.66
CA GLN A 59 9.41 24.26 -10.32
C GLN A 59 8.54 23.16 -9.70
N ASP A 60 7.65 22.54 -10.48
CA ASP A 60 6.83 21.43 -10.02
C ASP A 60 7.69 20.23 -9.60
N LEU A 61 8.71 19.86 -10.39
CA LEU A 61 9.66 18.80 -10.03
C LEU A 61 10.36 19.08 -8.72
N LYS A 62 10.86 20.30 -8.56
CA LYS A 62 11.53 20.73 -7.32
C LYS A 62 10.59 20.69 -6.13
N HIS A 63 9.34 21.12 -6.31
CA HIS A 63 8.32 21.07 -5.27
C HIS A 63 8.00 19.64 -4.84
N LEU A 64 7.93 18.68 -5.77
CA LEU A 64 7.79 17.25 -5.45
C LEU A 64 8.95 16.72 -4.60
N ASP A 65 10.19 17.16 -4.88
CA ASP A 65 11.34 16.82 -4.04
C ASP A 65 11.20 17.38 -2.62
N GLU A 66 10.80 18.63 -2.50
CA GLU A 66 10.60 19.30 -1.20
C GLU A 66 9.50 18.62 -0.35
N ILE A 67 8.38 18.24 -0.96
CA ILE A 67 7.28 17.54 -0.28
C ILE A 67 7.73 16.15 0.17
N GLN A 68 8.47 15.42 -0.66
CA GLN A 68 8.96 14.08 -0.34
C GLN A 68 9.85 14.09 0.91
N PHE A 69 10.65 15.14 1.10
CA PHE A 69 11.48 15.29 2.30
C PHE A 69 10.70 15.70 3.54
N ALA A 70 9.61 16.46 3.37
CA ALA A 70 8.99 17.15 4.50
C ALA A 70 7.94 16.32 5.26
N SER A 71 7.15 15.46 4.62
CA SER A 71 5.98 14.90 5.32
C SER A 71 5.22 13.76 4.64
N ALA A 72 5.68 13.21 3.52
CA ALA A 72 4.88 12.22 2.82
C ALA A 72 4.89 10.87 3.55
N SER A 73 3.95 10.68 4.47
CA SER A 73 3.63 9.36 5.02
C SER A 73 2.40 8.80 4.31
N ALA A 74 2.56 7.66 3.66
CA ALA A 74 1.45 6.86 3.18
C ALA A 74 1.08 5.84 4.26
N ARG A 75 -0.19 5.83 4.65
CA ARG A 75 -0.70 4.85 5.61
C ARG A 75 -1.57 3.84 4.88
N GLU A 76 -1.20 2.59 4.98
CA GLU A 76 -1.96 1.46 4.46
C GLU A 76 -2.53 0.64 5.61
N PHE A 77 -3.70 0.05 5.38
CA PHE A 77 -4.34 -0.84 6.33
C PHE A 77 -4.46 -2.23 5.71
N LEU A 78 -4.01 -3.24 6.44
CA LEU A 78 -4.16 -4.63 6.05
C LEU A 78 -5.07 -5.34 7.06
N LEU A 79 -6.00 -6.14 6.53
CA LEU A 79 -6.77 -7.09 7.31
C LEU A 79 -6.12 -8.46 7.16
N ILE A 80 -5.64 -9.02 8.24
CA ILE A 80 -4.98 -10.32 8.29
C ILE A 80 -5.96 -11.31 8.94
N LEU A 81 -6.31 -12.35 8.20
CA LEU A 81 -7.17 -13.43 8.68
C LEU A 81 -6.30 -14.61 9.10
N ARG A 82 -6.44 -15.04 10.35
CA ARG A 82 -5.75 -16.23 10.89
C ARG A 82 -6.77 -17.28 11.28
N PRO A 83 -7.18 -18.17 10.36
CA PRO A 83 -8.15 -19.21 10.69
C PRO A 83 -7.52 -20.20 11.67
N GLU A 84 -7.98 -20.20 12.91
CA GLU A 84 -7.55 -21.15 13.92
C GLU A 84 -8.13 -22.53 13.61
N GLY A 85 -7.26 -23.52 13.37
CA GLY A 85 -7.64 -24.92 13.20
C GLY A 85 -8.52 -25.24 11.98
N LYS A 86 -8.75 -24.28 11.11
CA LYS A 86 -9.46 -24.45 9.83
C LYS A 86 -8.46 -24.55 8.69
N ALA A 87 -8.84 -25.27 7.64
CA ALA A 87 -8.09 -25.25 6.39
C ALA A 87 -7.98 -23.78 5.89
N ILE A 88 -6.80 -23.40 5.40
CA ILE A 88 -6.59 -22.11 4.76
C ILE A 88 -7.60 -22.00 3.62
N PRO A 89 -8.41 -20.92 3.54
CA PRO A 89 -9.35 -20.73 2.45
C PRO A 89 -8.62 -20.77 1.11
N ASP A 90 -9.20 -21.41 0.13
CA ASP A 90 -8.74 -21.31 -1.25
C ASP A 90 -9.03 -19.92 -1.83
N GLU A 91 -8.55 -19.64 -3.04
CA GLU A 91 -8.76 -18.34 -3.70
C GLU A 91 -10.25 -17.99 -3.81
N ALA A 92 -11.11 -18.96 -4.06
CA ALA A 92 -12.56 -18.73 -4.16
C ALA A 92 -13.15 -18.32 -2.80
N GLY A 93 -12.72 -18.96 -1.73
CA GLY A 93 -13.09 -18.61 -0.36
C GLY A 93 -12.65 -17.19 0.02
N LEU A 94 -11.40 -16.82 -0.34
CA LEU A 94 -10.87 -15.47 -0.09
C LEU A 94 -11.67 -14.41 -0.87
N ARG A 95 -12.02 -14.65 -2.14
CA ARG A 95 -12.85 -13.74 -2.93
C ARG A 95 -14.28 -13.61 -2.38
N GLN A 96 -14.82 -14.68 -1.83
CA GLN A 96 -16.11 -14.62 -1.15
C GLN A 96 -16.05 -13.75 0.11
N MET A 97 -14.97 -13.84 0.88
CA MET A 97 -14.75 -12.99 2.05
C MET A 97 -14.55 -11.52 1.65
N GLU A 98 -13.76 -11.25 0.63
CA GLU A 98 -13.59 -9.90 0.06
C GLU A 98 -14.97 -9.30 -0.29
N LYS A 99 -15.79 -10.05 -1.03
CA LYS A 99 -17.13 -9.61 -1.40
C LYS A 99 -18.01 -9.34 -0.18
N ALA A 100 -18.00 -10.24 0.81
CA ALA A 100 -18.79 -10.06 2.03
C ALA A 100 -18.38 -8.80 2.80
N LEU A 101 -17.07 -8.49 2.88
CA LEU A 101 -16.56 -7.27 3.49
C LEU A 101 -16.98 -6.01 2.74
N CYS A 102 -16.90 -6.06 1.41
CA CYS A 102 -17.34 -4.95 0.56
C CYS A 102 -18.85 -4.71 0.67
N ASP A 103 -19.67 -5.77 0.74
CA ASP A 103 -21.12 -5.68 0.93
C ASP A 103 -21.49 -5.06 2.30
N HIS A 104 -20.64 -5.22 3.30
CA HIS A 104 -20.77 -4.55 4.60
C HIS A 104 -20.20 -3.12 4.62
N GLY A 105 -19.73 -2.60 3.49
CA GLY A 105 -19.23 -1.23 3.35
C GLY A 105 -17.76 -1.03 3.74
N ILE A 106 -17.00 -2.11 3.89
CA ILE A 106 -15.56 -2.09 4.08
C ILE A 106 -14.91 -2.38 2.72
N SER A 107 -14.37 -1.34 2.07
CA SER A 107 -13.69 -1.50 0.79
C SER A 107 -12.33 -2.17 1.01
N VAL A 108 -12.21 -3.41 0.59
CA VAL A 108 -10.98 -4.22 0.64
C VAL A 108 -10.74 -4.87 -0.71
N ARG A 109 -9.53 -5.33 -0.95
CA ARG A 109 -9.16 -6.23 -2.03
C ARG A 109 -8.20 -7.29 -1.51
N LEU A 110 -8.09 -8.39 -2.21
CA LEU A 110 -7.05 -9.37 -1.90
C LEU A 110 -5.67 -8.74 -2.11
N ALA A 111 -4.76 -9.06 -1.17
CA ALA A 111 -3.38 -8.68 -1.31
C ALA A 111 -2.72 -9.53 -2.41
N GLU A 112 -1.98 -8.87 -3.29
CA GLU A 112 -1.17 -9.49 -4.32
C GLU A 112 0.27 -9.71 -3.81
N GLU A 113 1.09 -10.41 -4.56
CA GLU A 113 2.49 -10.66 -4.22
C GLU A 113 3.26 -9.37 -3.91
N GLN A 114 3.04 -8.33 -4.71
CA GLN A 114 3.66 -7.02 -4.52
C GLN A 114 3.24 -6.34 -3.21
N ASP A 115 2.02 -6.52 -2.76
CA ASP A 115 1.56 -5.99 -1.48
C ASP A 115 2.26 -6.66 -0.31
N VAL A 116 2.46 -7.99 -0.41
CA VAL A 116 3.17 -8.76 0.63
C VAL A 116 4.66 -8.40 0.65
N LYS A 117 5.30 -8.29 -0.52
CA LYS A 117 6.70 -7.84 -0.63
C LYS A 117 6.88 -6.44 -0.02
N ARG A 118 5.99 -5.52 -0.34
CA ARG A 118 6.00 -4.17 0.24
C ARG A 118 5.78 -4.18 1.76
N LEU A 119 4.83 -4.97 2.24
CA LEU A 119 4.62 -5.17 3.68
C LEU A 119 5.92 -5.59 4.38
N LEU A 120 6.59 -6.60 3.85
CA LEU A 120 7.84 -7.12 4.42
C LEU A 120 8.96 -6.07 4.34
N ALA A 121 9.08 -5.38 3.21
CA ALA A 121 10.06 -4.32 3.02
C ALA A 121 9.86 -3.18 4.04
N VAL A 122 8.63 -2.69 4.23
CA VAL A 122 8.32 -1.65 5.23
C VAL A 122 8.56 -2.15 6.66
N TYR A 123 8.24 -3.42 6.93
CA TYR A 123 8.42 -3.99 8.27
C TYR A 123 9.89 -4.15 8.67
N TYR A 124 10.75 -4.53 7.72
CA TYR A 124 12.18 -4.75 7.97
C TYR A 124 13.07 -3.56 7.63
N GLN A 125 12.65 -2.70 6.73
CA GLN A 125 13.41 -1.54 6.23
C GLN A 125 12.58 -0.27 6.41
N HIS A 126 12.76 0.45 7.50
CA HIS A 126 11.95 1.63 7.85
C HIS A 126 11.97 2.79 6.84
N ASP A 127 12.87 2.78 5.85
CA ASP A 127 13.06 3.85 4.87
C ASP A 127 12.51 3.53 3.46
N VAL A 128 11.66 2.51 3.36
CA VAL A 128 11.07 2.09 2.07
C VAL A 128 9.94 3.03 1.66
N THR A 129 9.94 3.40 0.39
CA THR A 129 8.84 4.15 -0.23
C THR A 129 7.79 3.21 -0.81
N THR A 130 6.57 3.69 -1.04
CA THR A 130 5.46 2.90 -1.58
C THR A 130 5.74 2.23 -2.93
N ASP A 131 6.60 2.84 -3.75
CA ASP A 131 6.86 2.38 -5.12
C ASP A 131 8.26 1.81 -5.34
N PHE A 132 9.13 1.93 -4.35
CA PHE A 132 10.51 1.47 -4.49
C PHE A 132 10.92 0.65 -3.28
N PHE A 133 10.93 -0.65 -3.45
CA PHE A 133 11.53 -1.63 -2.56
C PHE A 133 12.32 -2.62 -3.43
N GLU A 134 13.42 -3.12 -2.89
CA GLU A 134 14.17 -4.17 -3.58
C GLU A 134 13.31 -5.42 -3.69
N ASP A 135 13.15 -5.91 -4.90
CA ASP A 135 12.42 -7.16 -5.17
C ASP A 135 13.32 -8.33 -4.79
N ALA A 136 13.44 -8.56 -3.48
CA ALA A 136 14.15 -9.72 -2.96
C ALA A 136 13.22 -10.92 -3.07
N ASP A 137 13.51 -11.84 -3.99
CA ASP A 137 12.78 -13.09 -4.15
C ASP A 137 13.15 -14.14 -3.07
N GLY A 138 14.14 -13.84 -2.24
CA GLY A 138 14.62 -14.73 -1.18
C GLY A 138 15.58 -15.81 -1.68
N GLU A 139 15.80 -15.97 -2.98
CA GLU A 139 16.73 -16.96 -3.51
C GLU A 139 18.20 -16.58 -3.27
N GLU A 140 18.51 -15.29 -3.20
CA GLU A 140 19.88 -14.81 -2.96
C GLU A 140 20.36 -14.92 -1.50
N VAL A 141 19.46 -15.15 -0.55
CA VAL A 141 19.82 -15.17 0.90
C VAL A 141 20.36 -16.54 1.35
N VAL A 142 20.30 -17.58 0.52
CA VAL A 142 20.78 -18.93 0.85
C VAL A 142 22.06 -19.23 0.11
N MET A 143 23.07 -18.43 0.24
CA MET A 143 24.42 -18.81 -0.21
C MET A 143 25.42 -17.91 0.45
N THR A 144 26.31 -18.31 1.10
CA THR A 144 27.45 -19.21 1.04
C THR A 144 28.21 -19.08 2.33
N ASP A 145 27.95 -19.89 3.30
CA ASP A 145 28.98 -20.25 4.26
C ASP A 145 29.33 -21.69 4.04
N GLY A 146 30.26 -21.91 3.11
CA GLY A 146 30.72 -23.23 2.78
C GLY A 146 31.92 -23.25 1.88
N GLN A 147 33.02 -22.61 2.27
CA GLN A 147 34.39 -23.03 1.96
C GLN A 147 35.36 -22.44 2.98
#